data_ad8a9ddbf824f15a538db0ae5ff4758a
#
_entry.id   ad8a9ddbf824f15a538db0ae5ff4758a
#
_cell.length_a   1.000
_cell.length_b   1.000
_cell.length_c   1.000
_cell.angle_alpha   90.00
_cell.angle_beta   90.00
_cell.angle_gamma   90.00
#
_symmetry.space_group_name_H-M   'P 1'
#
loop_
_entity.id
_entity.type
_entity.pdbx_description
1 polymer ?
#
loop_
_entity_poly.entity_id
_entity_poly.type
_entity_poly.pdbx_seq_one_letter_code
_entity_poly.pdbx_strand_id
1 'polypeptide(L)'
;EDAIRVYEIYVAEYPFPIDIAMETRSRLAEIFKLQLDYNRYYEELGEIVAADREADTERTDRSRYLASKAALVLAERTYERFAGLQLTQPFEESLNEKQNRMDVATTAFEALVSYEVADVTSAATYYIAQIYQDFSVALLESERPASLSEAEKVDYELVLEEEAFPFEERAIEIHEENFELLAAGIYNEWVQQSLDELATLMPGRYAKNETSEGHLGSIDSYAYRMPIAPEVTMAPDAAAESSDEFVTSQEP
;
A
#
# COMPACT_ATOMS: atom_id res chain seq x y z
N GLU A 1 8.97 17.63 -26.18
CA GLU A 1 8.37 18.99 -26.21
C GLU A 1 7.02 18.99 -26.95
N ASP A 2 6.93 18.39 -28.16
CA ASP A 2 5.68 18.41 -28.95
C ASP A 2 4.51 17.69 -28.24
N ALA A 3 4.78 16.58 -27.56
CA ALA A 3 3.74 15.84 -26.81
C ALA A 3 3.16 16.67 -25.65
N ILE A 4 4.03 17.38 -24.91
CA ILE A 4 3.60 18.25 -23.80
C ILE A 4 2.63 19.30 -24.34
N ARG A 5 3.04 20.02 -25.38
CA ARG A 5 2.21 21.07 -25.98
C ARG A 5 0.84 20.55 -26.45
N VAL A 6 0.82 19.35 -27.06
CA VAL A 6 -0.44 18.75 -27.52
C VAL A 6 -1.34 18.39 -26.33
N TYR A 7 -0.78 17.81 -25.28
CA TYR A 7 -1.54 17.47 -24.06
C TYR A 7 -2.05 18.72 -23.33
N GLU A 8 -1.22 19.77 -23.18
CA GLU A 8 -1.63 21.04 -22.58
C GLU A 8 -2.81 21.68 -23.35
N ILE A 9 -2.73 21.72 -24.67
CA ILE A 9 -3.84 22.22 -25.51
C ILE A 9 -5.08 21.35 -25.30
N TYR A 10 -4.91 20.02 -25.29
CA TYR A 10 -6.03 19.10 -25.15
C TYR A 10 -6.78 19.29 -23.84
N VAL A 11 -6.09 19.32 -22.71
CA VAL A 11 -6.74 19.49 -21.39
C VAL A 11 -7.37 20.87 -21.21
N ALA A 12 -6.87 21.88 -21.91
CA ALA A 12 -7.44 23.22 -21.88
C ALA A 12 -8.70 23.34 -22.75
N GLU A 13 -8.75 22.70 -23.91
CA GLU A 13 -9.85 22.84 -24.87
C GLU A 13 -10.93 21.76 -24.66
N TYR A 14 -10.58 20.59 -24.11
CA TYR A 14 -11.48 19.42 -23.99
C TYR A 14 -11.49 18.87 -22.54
N PRO A 15 -12.12 19.59 -21.59
CA PRO A 15 -12.20 19.13 -20.20
C PRO A 15 -13.14 17.92 -20.01
N PHE A 16 -13.95 17.58 -21.01
CA PHE A 16 -14.87 16.44 -21.03
C PHE A 16 -14.68 15.56 -22.28
N PRO A 17 -14.87 14.21 -22.16
CA PRO A 17 -15.19 13.46 -20.93
C PRO A 17 -14.07 13.55 -19.88
N ILE A 18 -14.47 13.67 -18.60
CA ILE A 18 -13.56 13.95 -17.50
C ILE A 18 -12.44 12.91 -17.34
N ASP A 19 -12.75 11.63 -17.49
CA ASP A 19 -11.79 10.53 -17.37
C ASP A 19 -10.68 10.62 -18.41
N ILE A 20 -11.01 11.00 -19.65
CA ILE A 20 -10.01 11.20 -20.73
C ILE A 20 -9.13 12.43 -20.45
N ALA A 21 -9.73 13.53 -20.00
CA ALA A 21 -8.99 14.73 -19.63
C ALA A 21 -8.02 14.46 -18.46
N MET A 22 -8.48 13.75 -17.42
CA MET A 22 -7.65 13.38 -16.27
C MET A 22 -6.56 12.36 -16.62
N GLU A 23 -6.82 11.40 -17.49
CA GLU A 23 -5.78 10.50 -18.03
C GLU A 23 -4.71 11.28 -18.80
N THR A 24 -5.13 12.28 -19.58
CA THR A 24 -4.20 13.14 -20.30
C THR A 24 -3.32 13.94 -19.36
N ARG A 25 -3.91 14.51 -18.29
CA ARG A 25 -3.16 15.19 -17.21
C ARG A 25 -2.20 14.24 -16.49
N SER A 26 -2.64 13.00 -16.20
CA SER A 26 -1.78 11.99 -15.58
C SER A 26 -0.56 11.67 -16.46
N ARG A 27 -0.72 11.58 -17.77
CA ARG A 27 0.40 11.39 -18.71
C ARG A 27 1.31 12.61 -18.76
N LEU A 28 0.75 13.81 -18.69
CA LEU A 28 1.50 15.06 -18.65
C LEU A 28 2.34 15.12 -17.36
N ALA A 29 1.74 14.79 -16.22
CA ALA A 29 2.42 14.68 -14.93
C ALA A 29 3.61 13.70 -15.01
N GLU A 30 3.40 12.49 -15.55
CA GLU A 30 4.48 11.51 -15.71
C GLU A 30 5.63 12.03 -16.60
N ILE A 31 5.33 12.78 -17.67
CA ILE A 31 6.38 13.40 -18.50
C ILE A 31 7.18 14.42 -17.67
N PHE A 32 6.54 15.26 -16.86
CA PHE A 32 7.24 16.22 -16.01
C PHE A 32 8.09 15.52 -14.95
N LYS A 33 7.58 14.44 -14.36
CA LYS A 33 8.34 13.61 -13.43
C LYS A 33 9.61 13.03 -14.07
N LEU A 34 9.50 12.49 -15.29
CA LEU A 34 10.65 11.99 -16.06
C LEU A 34 11.66 13.08 -16.42
N GLN A 35 11.20 14.33 -16.59
CA GLN A 35 12.06 15.49 -16.84
C GLN A 35 12.63 16.09 -15.55
N LEU A 36 12.29 15.54 -14.38
CA LEU A 36 12.63 16.05 -13.04
C LEU A 36 12.04 17.45 -12.76
N ASP A 37 11.01 17.85 -13.51
CA ASP A 37 10.25 19.07 -13.26
C ASP A 37 9.14 18.79 -12.23
N TYR A 38 9.56 18.67 -10.98
CA TYR A 38 8.65 18.33 -9.88
C TYR A 38 7.61 19.42 -9.58
N ASN A 39 7.87 20.68 -9.95
CA ASN A 39 6.89 21.73 -9.74
C ASN A 39 5.67 21.51 -10.63
N ARG A 40 5.88 21.32 -11.91
CA ARG A 40 4.80 21.04 -12.88
C ARG A 40 4.17 19.67 -12.62
N TYR A 41 4.96 18.67 -12.20
CA TYR A 41 4.43 17.38 -11.80
C TYR A 41 3.37 17.50 -10.71
N TYR A 42 3.68 18.18 -9.60
CA TYR A 42 2.73 18.36 -8.49
C TYR A 42 1.57 19.29 -8.84
N GLU A 43 1.80 20.26 -9.73
CA GLU A 43 0.73 21.13 -10.25
C GLU A 43 -0.32 20.32 -11.00
N GLU A 44 0.10 19.44 -11.93
CA GLU A 44 -0.82 18.57 -12.66
C GLU A 44 -1.55 17.57 -11.75
N LEU A 45 -0.88 17.03 -10.72
CA LEU A 45 -1.56 16.20 -9.73
C LEU A 45 -2.64 16.98 -8.96
N GLY A 46 -2.35 18.24 -8.61
CA GLY A 46 -3.33 19.13 -7.99
C GLY A 46 -4.54 19.40 -8.88
N GLU A 47 -4.30 19.62 -10.17
CA GLU A 47 -5.36 19.81 -11.17
C GLU A 47 -6.24 18.55 -11.35
N ILE A 48 -5.65 17.34 -11.29
CA ILE A 48 -6.41 16.08 -11.34
C ILE A 48 -7.35 15.98 -10.13
N VAL A 49 -6.86 16.29 -8.93
CA VAL A 49 -7.67 16.26 -7.70
C VAL A 49 -8.78 17.32 -7.74
N ALA A 50 -8.48 18.53 -8.25
CA ALA A 50 -9.45 19.60 -8.40
C ALA A 50 -10.56 19.23 -9.42
N ALA A 51 -10.16 18.69 -10.56
CA ALA A 51 -11.12 18.25 -11.60
C ALA A 51 -12.11 17.20 -11.10
N ASP A 52 -11.65 16.18 -10.34
CA ASP A 52 -12.54 15.18 -9.74
C ASP A 52 -13.51 15.79 -8.72
N ARG A 53 -13.04 16.76 -7.91
CA ARG A 53 -13.87 17.43 -6.92
C ARG A 53 -14.98 18.28 -7.58
N GLU A 54 -14.64 18.92 -8.71
CA GLU A 54 -15.56 19.79 -9.44
C GLU A 54 -16.52 19.03 -10.35
N ALA A 55 -16.25 17.75 -10.62
CA ALA A 55 -17.00 16.92 -11.54
C ALA A 55 -18.43 16.59 -11.09
N ASP A 56 -18.70 16.63 -9.80
CA ASP A 56 -20.01 16.34 -9.20
C ASP A 56 -20.70 15.12 -9.84
N THR A 57 -21.75 15.34 -10.64
CA THR A 57 -22.51 14.29 -11.32
C THR A 57 -21.79 13.62 -12.49
N GLU A 58 -20.77 14.24 -13.03
CA GLU A 58 -19.92 13.70 -14.11
C GLU A 58 -18.76 12.84 -13.59
N ARG A 59 -18.64 12.71 -12.27
CA ARG A 59 -17.64 11.90 -11.62
C ARG A 59 -17.83 10.43 -11.95
N THR A 60 -16.76 9.77 -12.40
CA THR A 60 -16.73 8.35 -12.75
C THR A 60 -15.87 7.55 -11.77
N ASP A 61 -15.97 6.22 -11.75
CA ASP A 61 -15.06 5.38 -10.98
C ASP A 61 -13.61 5.56 -11.45
N ARG A 62 -13.42 5.85 -12.74
CA ARG A 62 -12.09 6.09 -13.30
C ARG A 62 -11.52 7.43 -12.86
N SER A 63 -12.31 8.52 -12.90
CA SER A 63 -11.85 9.82 -12.41
C SER A 63 -11.51 9.77 -10.93
N ARG A 64 -12.36 9.13 -10.13
CA ARG A 64 -12.15 8.91 -8.69
C ARG A 64 -10.85 8.15 -8.41
N TYR A 65 -10.57 7.09 -9.17
CA TYR A 65 -9.33 6.33 -9.06
C TYR A 65 -8.10 7.19 -9.39
N LEU A 66 -8.11 7.94 -10.48
CA LEU A 66 -7.01 8.81 -10.87
C LEU A 66 -6.76 9.92 -9.85
N ALA A 67 -7.83 10.55 -9.36
CA ALA A 67 -7.75 11.56 -8.34
C ALA A 67 -7.21 11.01 -7.00
N SER A 68 -7.65 9.83 -6.58
CA SER A 68 -7.18 9.21 -5.35
C SER A 68 -5.67 8.91 -5.40
N LYS A 69 -5.15 8.41 -6.53
CA LYS A 69 -3.72 8.18 -6.72
C LYS A 69 -2.92 9.49 -6.74
N ALA A 70 -3.45 10.53 -7.40
CA ALA A 70 -2.82 11.84 -7.41
C ALA A 70 -2.80 12.46 -5.99
N ALA A 71 -3.91 12.38 -5.26
CA ALA A 71 -4.03 12.86 -3.91
C ALA A 71 -3.10 12.13 -2.93
N LEU A 72 -2.90 10.80 -3.11
CA LEU A 72 -1.95 10.03 -2.32
C LEU A 72 -0.52 10.58 -2.48
N VAL A 73 -0.06 10.79 -3.71
CA VAL A 73 1.28 11.36 -3.94
C VAL A 73 1.43 12.77 -3.34
N LEU A 74 0.37 13.57 -3.36
CA LEU A 74 0.40 14.89 -2.72
C LEU A 74 0.42 14.79 -1.19
N ALA A 75 -0.28 13.82 -0.60
CA ALA A 75 -0.26 13.55 0.83
C ALA A 75 1.12 13.03 1.30
N GLU A 76 1.75 12.13 0.54
CA GLU A 76 3.12 11.66 0.79
C GLU A 76 4.11 12.83 0.94
N ARG A 77 3.95 13.87 0.15
CA ARG A 77 4.79 15.08 0.26
C ARG A 77 4.55 15.83 1.58
N THR A 78 3.35 15.80 2.13
CA THR A 78 3.11 16.40 3.46
C THR A 78 3.76 15.58 4.57
N TYR A 79 3.72 14.26 4.43
CA TYR A 79 4.42 13.34 5.32
C TYR A 79 5.94 13.55 5.29
N GLU A 80 6.57 13.64 4.13
CA GLU A 80 8.01 13.91 4.00
C GLU A 80 8.42 15.19 4.72
N ARG A 81 7.61 16.26 4.63
CA ARG A 81 7.86 17.53 5.33
C ARG A 81 7.73 17.40 6.84
N PHE A 82 6.81 16.56 7.31
CA PHE A 82 6.64 16.24 8.72
C PHE A 82 7.81 15.38 9.21
N ALA A 83 8.10 14.27 8.55
CA ALA A 83 9.14 13.32 8.95
C ALA A 83 10.54 13.99 8.99
N GLY A 84 10.83 14.85 8.01
CA GLY A 84 12.12 15.55 7.91
C GLY A 84 12.37 16.62 8.99
N LEU A 85 11.38 16.96 9.83
CA LEU A 85 11.56 17.95 10.92
C LEU A 85 12.03 17.27 12.20
N GLN A 86 13.23 17.62 12.66
CA GLN A 86 13.78 17.16 13.94
C GLN A 86 13.40 18.13 15.08
N LEU A 87 13.25 17.58 16.29
CA LEU A 87 13.01 18.37 17.50
C LEU A 87 14.34 18.87 18.07
N THR A 88 14.58 20.16 17.90
CA THR A 88 15.81 20.86 18.33
C THR A 88 15.50 21.96 19.33
N GLN A 89 16.54 22.56 19.89
CA GLN A 89 16.37 23.73 20.76
C GLN A 89 16.17 25.02 19.93
N PRO A 90 15.23 25.92 20.29
CA PRO A 90 14.30 25.86 21.44
C PRO A 90 13.21 24.77 21.25
N PHE A 91 13.09 23.86 22.20
CA PHE A 91 12.24 22.68 22.11
C PHE A 91 10.76 23.00 21.82
N GLU A 92 10.20 23.98 22.55
CA GLU A 92 8.79 24.35 22.42
C GLU A 92 8.44 24.86 21.01
N GLU A 93 9.34 25.60 20.35
CA GLU A 93 9.11 26.09 18.99
C GLU A 93 9.15 24.96 17.98
N SER A 94 10.15 24.07 18.07
CA SER A 94 10.28 22.92 17.16
C SER A 94 9.17 21.89 17.37
N LEU A 95 8.69 21.71 18.61
CA LEU A 95 7.55 20.85 18.93
C LEU A 95 6.25 21.39 18.31
N ASN A 96 5.96 22.67 18.50
CA ASN A 96 4.77 23.29 17.90
C ASN A 96 4.78 23.17 16.36
N GLU A 97 5.93 23.39 15.73
CA GLU A 97 6.04 23.22 14.28
C GLU A 97 5.86 21.76 13.86
N LYS A 98 6.41 20.79 14.62
CA LYS A 98 6.24 19.35 14.36
C LYS A 98 4.78 18.95 14.48
N GLN A 99 4.07 19.43 15.52
CA GLN A 99 2.64 19.20 15.70
C GLN A 99 1.80 19.79 14.57
N ASN A 100 2.07 21.02 14.15
CA ASN A 100 1.37 21.61 13.02
C ASN A 100 1.54 20.80 11.74
N ARG A 101 2.76 20.30 11.46
CA ARG A 101 3.00 19.44 10.29
C ARG A 101 2.35 18.07 10.42
N MET A 102 2.29 17.53 11.63
CA MET A 102 1.55 16.29 11.94
C MET A 102 0.07 16.46 11.58
N ASP A 103 -0.56 17.55 12.05
CA ASP A 103 -1.98 17.83 11.77
C ASP A 103 -2.25 17.97 10.26
N VAL A 104 -1.38 18.68 9.55
CA VAL A 104 -1.49 18.84 8.10
C VAL A 104 -1.35 17.50 7.39
N ALA A 105 -0.38 16.68 7.77
CA ALA A 105 -0.16 15.38 7.16
C ALA A 105 -1.33 14.42 7.45
N THR A 106 -1.74 14.29 8.71
CA THR A 106 -2.87 13.44 9.12
C THR A 106 -4.15 13.81 8.37
N THR A 107 -4.49 15.11 8.34
CA THR A 107 -5.67 15.60 7.61
C THR A 107 -5.61 15.26 6.11
N ALA A 108 -4.41 15.33 5.49
CA ALA A 108 -4.25 14.99 4.09
C ALA A 108 -4.52 13.51 3.80
N PHE A 109 -4.06 12.60 4.67
CA PHE A 109 -4.33 11.17 4.51
C PHE A 109 -5.75 10.77 4.90
N GLU A 110 -6.34 11.37 5.94
CA GLU A 110 -7.74 11.13 6.30
C GLU A 110 -8.70 11.47 5.15
N ALA A 111 -8.41 12.54 4.39
CA ALA A 111 -9.21 12.92 3.24
C ALA A 111 -9.22 11.85 2.13
N LEU A 112 -8.20 11.00 2.04
CA LEU A 112 -8.09 9.94 1.03
C LEU A 112 -9.10 8.81 1.24
N VAL A 113 -9.54 8.57 2.46
CA VAL A 113 -10.53 7.53 2.79
C VAL A 113 -11.85 7.77 2.06
N SER A 114 -12.21 9.03 1.82
CA SER A 114 -13.44 9.42 1.12
C SER A 114 -13.49 9.01 -0.37
N TYR A 115 -12.36 8.62 -0.95
CA TYR A 115 -12.33 8.08 -2.32
C TYR A 115 -12.83 6.64 -2.41
N GLU A 116 -12.86 5.89 -1.30
CA GLU A 116 -13.31 4.49 -1.26
C GLU A 116 -12.54 3.57 -2.23
N VAL A 117 -11.25 3.85 -2.42
CA VAL A 117 -10.32 3.04 -3.22
C VAL A 117 -9.46 2.23 -2.27
N ALA A 118 -9.66 0.92 -2.18
CA ALA A 118 -9.06 0.05 -1.16
C ALA A 118 -7.53 0.20 -1.04
N ASP A 119 -6.81 0.27 -2.16
CA ASP A 119 -5.36 0.44 -2.19
C ASP A 119 -4.91 1.81 -1.63
N VAL A 120 -5.69 2.86 -1.90
CA VAL A 120 -5.41 4.21 -1.37
C VAL A 120 -5.82 4.33 0.09
N THR A 121 -6.91 3.68 0.49
CA THR A 121 -7.35 3.64 1.90
C THR A 121 -6.30 2.94 2.76
N SER A 122 -5.81 1.77 2.34
CA SER A 122 -4.77 1.05 3.09
C SER A 122 -3.45 1.84 3.15
N ALA A 123 -3.08 2.53 2.05
CA ALA A 123 -1.93 3.45 2.06
C ALA A 123 -2.13 4.59 3.07
N ALA A 124 -3.29 5.21 3.06
CA ALA A 124 -3.62 6.31 3.98
C ALA A 124 -3.55 5.86 5.44
N THR A 125 -4.14 4.71 5.77
CA THR A 125 -4.09 4.13 7.13
C THR A 125 -2.65 3.83 7.55
N TYR A 126 -1.83 3.26 6.66
CA TYR A 126 -0.41 3.01 6.92
C TYR A 126 0.34 4.32 7.25
N TYR A 127 0.19 5.36 6.41
CA TYR A 127 0.90 6.63 6.64
C TYR A 127 0.41 7.36 7.90
N ILE A 128 -0.87 7.28 8.25
CA ILE A 128 -1.37 7.84 9.52
C ILE A 128 -0.69 7.15 10.69
N ALA A 129 -0.57 5.83 10.68
CA ALA A 129 0.16 5.08 11.71
C ALA A 129 1.64 5.51 11.78
N GLN A 130 2.31 5.62 10.61
CA GLN A 130 3.70 6.10 10.54
C GLN A 130 3.88 7.52 11.09
N ILE A 131 2.92 8.42 10.86
CA ILE A 131 2.95 9.78 11.41
C ILE A 131 2.97 9.74 12.94
N TYR A 132 2.16 8.90 13.56
CA TYR A 132 2.13 8.75 15.02
C TYR A 132 3.43 8.11 15.54
N GLN A 133 3.92 7.07 14.88
CA GLN A 133 5.19 6.41 15.22
C GLN A 133 6.38 7.36 15.12
N ASP A 134 6.50 8.10 14.00
CA ASP A 134 7.57 9.07 13.78
C ASP A 134 7.52 10.23 14.78
N PHE A 135 6.31 10.61 15.23
CA PHE A 135 6.19 11.63 16.28
C PHE A 135 6.68 11.13 17.63
N SER A 136 6.35 9.89 18.01
CA SER A 136 6.88 9.23 19.20
C SER A 136 8.40 9.15 19.16
N VAL A 137 8.96 8.65 18.06
CA VAL A 137 10.41 8.56 17.85
C VAL A 137 11.06 9.95 17.92
N ALA A 138 10.46 10.97 17.29
CA ALA A 138 11.00 12.32 17.32
C ALA A 138 11.06 12.92 18.75
N LEU A 139 10.08 12.61 19.62
CA LEU A 139 10.12 13.00 21.03
C LEU A 139 11.30 12.33 21.74
N LEU A 140 11.47 11.01 21.56
CA LEU A 140 12.55 10.23 22.17
C LEU A 140 13.94 10.66 21.68
N GLU A 141 14.08 11.04 20.42
CA GLU A 141 15.34 11.47 19.80
C GLU A 141 15.57 12.99 19.85
N SER A 142 14.67 13.75 20.48
CA SER A 142 14.78 15.20 20.57
C SER A 142 16.09 15.67 21.18
N GLU A 143 16.55 16.85 20.80
CA GLU A 143 17.77 17.46 21.35
C GLU A 143 17.62 17.76 22.85
N ARG A 144 18.57 17.26 23.65
CA ARG A 144 18.58 17.46 25.11
C ARG A 144 19.10 18.85 25.48
N PRO A 145 18.47 19.57 26.42
CA PRO A 145 19.02 20.84 26.92
C PRO A 145 20.41 20.68 27.50
N ALA A 146 21.37 21.51 27.03
CA ALA A 146 22.77 21.42 27.45
C ALA A 146 23.00 21.75 28.94
N SER A 147 22.02 22.34 29.62
CA SER A 147 22.10 22.75 31.02
C SER A 147 21.79 21.64 32.02
N LEU A 148 21.31 20.49 31.58
CA LEU A 148 20.90 19.37 32.46
C LEU A 148 22.12 18.67 33.10
N SER A 149 22.05 18.44 34.39
CA SER A 149 22.92 17.50 35.09
C SER A 149 22.60 16.05 34.71
N GLU A 150 23.49 15.10 35.02
CA GLU A 150 23.27 13.68 34.71
C GLU A 150 22.02 13.09 35.37
N ALA A 151 21.66 13.53 36.58
CA ALA A 151 20.43 13.09 37.26
C ALA A 151 19.19 13.68 36.55
N GLU A 152 19.21 14.97 36.19
CA GLU A 152 18.11 15.61 35.47
C GLU A 152 17.90 15.06 34.06
N LYS A 153 18.96 14.54 33.40
CA LYS A 153 18.80 13.87 32.10
C LYS A 153 17.98 12.59 32.24
N VAL A 154 18.21 11.79 33.29
CA VAL A 154 17.43 10.57 33.52
C VAL A 154 15.95 10.89 33.76
N ASP A 155 15.66 11.91 34.56
CA ASP A 155 14.29 12.36 34.80
C ASP A 155 13.64 12.90 33.52
N TYR A 156 14.42 13.64 32.71
CA TYR A 156 13.96 14.19 31.44
C TYR A 156 13.64 13.08 30.42
N GLU A 157 14.48 12.03 30.34
CA GLU A 157 14.24 10.87 29.45
C GLU A 157 12.96 10.13 29.85
N LEU A 158 12.72 9.94 31.16
CA LEU A 158 11.49 9.33 31.65
C LEU A 158 10.24 10.12 31.25
N VAL A 159 10.30 11.45 31.35
CA VAL A 159 9.19 12.33 30.91
C VAL A 159 8.96 12.19 29.41
N LEU A 160 10.03 12.14 28.60
CA LEU A 160 9.89 11.94 27.15
C LEU A 160 9.30 10.59 26.80
N GLU A 161 9.65 9.52 27.52
CA GLU A 161 9.05 8.20 27.36
C GLU A 161 7.54 8.22 27.70
N GLU A 162 7.16 8.89 28.79
CA GLU A 162 5.75 9.05 29.18
C GLU A 162 4.95 9.84 28.12
N GLU A 163 5.52 10.90 27.55
CA GLU A 163 4.88 11.73 26.52
C GLU A 163 4.85 11.04 25.14
N ALA A 164 5.83 10.21 24.82
CA ALA A 164 5.92 9.49 23.55
C ALA A 164 4.98 8.26 23.48
N PHE A 165 4.76 7.60 24.62
CA PHE A 165 4.01 6.34 24.72
C PHE A 165 2.59 6.39 24.10
N PRO A 166 1.74 7.41 24.33
CA PRO A 166 0.42 7.47 23.73
C PRO A 166 0.44 7.51 22.18
N PHE A 167 1.48 8.07 21.60
CA PHE A 167 1.65 8.12 20.14
C PHE A 167 2.07 6.76 19.59
N GLU A 168 2.93 6.02 20.29
CA GLU A 168 3.28 4.65 19.93
C GLU A 168 2.07 3.71 20.04
N GLU A 169 1.28 3.80 21.14
CA GLU A 169 0.03 3.02 21.27
C GLU A 169 -0.93 3.32 20.10
N ARG A 170 -1.09 4.61 19.75
CA ARG A 170 -1.97 4.98 18.63
C ARG A 170 -1.47 4.48 17.30
N ALA A 171 -0.15 4.49 17.05
CA ALA A 171 0.43 3.90 15.85
C ALA A 171 0.12 2.40 15.74
N ILE A 172 0.27 1.66 16.84
CA ILE A 172 -0.04 0.23 16.91
C ILE A 172 -1.52 -0.01 16.57
N GLU A 173 -2.45 0.72 17.20
CA GLU A 173 -3.89 0.59 16.93
C GLU A 173 -4.22 0.78 15.45
N ILE A 174 -3.65 1.82 14.82
CA ILE A 174 -3.93 2.12 13.41
C ILE A 174 -3.30 1.07 12.48
N HIS A 175 -2.10 0.57 12.79
CA HIS A 175 -1.53 -0.55 12.03
C HIS A 175 -2.37 -1.83 12.18
N GLU A 176 -2.96 -2.09 13.35
CA GLU A 176 -3.91 -3.20 13.57
C GLU A 176 -5.18 -3.00 12.74
N GLU A 177 -5.75 -1.78 12.66
CA GLU A 177 -6.89 -1.46 11.79
C GLU A 177 -6.57 -1.78 10.31
N ASN A 178 -5.36 -1.44 9.84
CA ASN A 178 -4.93 -1.76 8.48
C ASN A 178 -4.77 -3.27 8.26
N PHE A 179 -4.25 -3.98 9.26
CA PHE A 179 -4.14 -5.44 9.23
C PHE A 179 -5.51 -6.14 9.20
N GLU A 180 -6.54 -5.55 9.83
CA GLU A 180 -7.92 -6.08 9.78
C GLU A 180 -8.51 -6.11 8.36
N LEU A 181 -8.01 -5.29 7.42
CA LEU A 181 -8.42 -5.34 6.02
C LEU A 181 -8.15 -6.71 5.37
N LEU A 182 -7.21 -7.46 5.92
CA LEU A 182 -6.94 -8.85 5.49
C LEU A 182 -8.16 -9.75 5.66
N ALA A 183 -8.94 -9.56 6.73
CA ALA A 183 -10.18 -10.30 6.95
C ALA A 183 -11.27 -9.97 5.91
N ALA A 184 -11.21 -8.76 5.32
CA ALA A 184 -12.05 -8.33 4.21
C ALA A 184 -11.54 -8.80 2.83
N GLY A 185 -10.44 -9.56 2.78
CA GLY A 185 -9.82 -10.05 1.56
C GLY A 185 -8.94 -9.00 0.84
N ILE A 186 -8.61 -7.90 1.50
CA ILE A 186 -7.73 -6.88 0.97
C ILE A 186 -6.31 -7.18 1.46
N TYR A 187 -5.43 -7.54 0.52
CA TYR A 187 -4.01 -7.75 0.77
C TYR A 187 -3.18 -7.04 -0.30
N ASN A 188 -2.40 -6.07 0.14
CA ASN A 188 -1.51 -5.29 -0.70
C ASN A 188 -0.23 -4.94 0.06
N GLU A 189 0.67 -4.19 -0.56
CA GLU A 189 1.95 -3.80 0.04
C GLU A 189 1.81 -3.01 1.35
N TRP A 190 0.75 -2.17 1.48
CA TRP A 190 0.53 -1.34 2.67
C TRP A 190 0.08 -2.17 3.88
N VAL A 191 -0.78 -3.17 3.64
CA VAL A 191 -1.16 -4.14 4.68
C VAL A 191 0.04 -4.95 5.11
N GLN A 192 0.90 -5.36 4.16
CA GLN A 192 2.15 -6.06 4.49
C GLN A 192 3.11 -5.19 5.30
N GLN A 193 3.31 -3.93 4.91
CA GLN A 193 4.15 -2.98 5.64
C GLN A 193 3.61 -2.74 7.05
N SER A 194 2.28 -2.59 7.24
CA SER A 194 1.68 -2.48 8.56
C SER A 194 1.96 -3.71 9.44
N LEU A 195 1.94 -4.91 8.86
CA LEU A 195 2.29 -6.14 9.59
C LEU A 195 3.77 -6.17 9.98
N ASP A 196 4.67 -5.71 9.12
CA ASP A 196 6.11 -5.63 9.38
C ASP A 196 6.41 -4.63 10.52
N GLU A 197 5.71 -3.48 10.54
CA GLU A 197 5.78 -2.51 11.64
C GLU A 197 5.23 -3.09 12.95
N LEU A 198 4.08 -3.77 12.91
CA LEU A 198 3.54 -4.47 14.09
C LEU A 198 4.49 -5.55 14.62
N ALA A 199 5.20 -6.25 13.73
CA ALA A 199 6.21 -7.22 14.15
C ALA A 199 7.41 -6.56 14.84
N THR A 200 7.71 -5.31 14.52
CA THR A 200 8.75 -4.50 15.17
C THR A 200 8.28 -3.93 16.49
N LEU A 201 7.10 -3.33 16.54
CA LEU A 201 6.53 -2.68 17.73
C LEU A 201 6.04 -3.71 18.76
N MET A 202 5.46 -4.82 18.30
CA MET A 202 4.91 -5.88 19.16
C MET A 202 5.44 -7.28 18.77
N PRO A 203 6.75 -7.55 18.89
CA PRO A 203 7.36 -8.81 18.44
C PRO A 203 6.77 -10.05 19.13
N GLY A 204 6.36 -9.92 20.38
CA GLY A 204 5.72 -11.01 21.11
C GLY A 204 4.39 -11.48 20.52
N ARG A 205 3.70 -10.63 19.75
CA ARG A 205 2.41 -10.93 19.11
C ARG A 205 2.56 -11.23 17.61
N TYR A 206 3.35 -10.44 16.88
CA TYR A 206 3.39 -10.45 15.42
C TYR A 206 4.67 -11.04 14.79
N ALA A 207 5.80 -11.13 15.53
CA ALA A 207 7.03 -11.72 15.01
C ALA A 207 7.17 -13.22 15.32
N LYS A 208 6.05 -13.93 15.54
CA LYS A 208 6.07 -15.38 15.79
C LYS A 208 6.35 -16.11 14.48
N ASN A 209 7.57 -16.64 14.34
CA ASN A 209 7.85 -17.62 13.33
C ASN A 209 7.22 -18.95 13.75
N GLU A 210 6.30 -19.49 12.95
CA GLU A 210 5.90 -20.88 13.07
C GLU A 210 7.13 -21.75 12.77
N THR A 211 7.79 -22.22 13.79
CA THR A 211 8.75 -23.30 13.65
C THR A 211 7.93 -24.55 13.40
N SER A 212 7.99 -25.08 12.18
CA SER A 212 7.49 -26.43 11.90
C SER A 212 8.22 -27.39 12.83
N GLU A 213 7.60 -27.76 13.94
CA GLU A 213 8.07 -28.92 14.72
C GLU A 213 8.06 -30.09 13.76
N GLY A 214 9.21 -30.78 13.65
CA GLY A 214 9.51 -31.81 12.66
C GLY A 214 8.58 -33.05 12.60
N HIS A 215 7.32 -32.89 12.96
CA HIS A 215 6.28 -33.90 12.76
C HIS A 215 5.95 -34.11 11.26
N LEU A 216 6.33 -33.19 10.38
CA LEU A 216 6.25 -33.41 8.93
C LEU A 216 7.24 -34.48 8.44
N GLY A 217 8.31 -34.79 9.17
CA GLY A 217 9.16 -35.94 8.85
C GLY A 217 8.45 -37.29 8.92
N SER A 218 7.29 -37.40 9.60
CA SER A 218 6.49 -38.63 9.65
C SER A 218 5.49 -38.73 8.49
N ILE A 219 5.18 -37.67 7.78
CA ILE A 219 4.29 -37.69 6.59
C ILE A 219 5.04 -38.27 5.39
N ASP A 220 6.35 -38.05 5.28
CA ASP A 220 7.18 -38.71 4.26
C ASP A 220 7.21 -40.26 4.38
N SER A 221 6.84 -40.82 5.54
CA SER A 221 6.73 -42.26 5.74
C SER A 221 5.36 -42.83 5.32
N TYR A 222 4.35 -41.98 5.10
CA TYR A 222 3.13 -42.33 4.40
C TYR A 222 3.37 -42.26 2.89
N ALA A 223 4.21 -43.21 2.40
CA ALA A 223 4.23 -43.50 0.98
C ALA A 223 2.79 -43.81 0.58
N TYR A 224 2.19 -42.95 -0.20
CA TYR A 224 0.90 -43.20 -0.83
C TYR A 224 1.10 -44.43 -1.68
N ARG A 225 0.80 -45.61 -1.13
CA ARG A 225 0.72 -46.84 -1.93
C ARG A 225 -0.46 -46.62 -2.86
N MET A 226 -0.19 -46.11 -4.06
CA MET A 226 -1.16 -46.25 -5.12
C MET A 226 -1.58 -47.69 -5.16
N PRO A 227 -2.88 -48.01 -5.08
CA PRO A 227 -3.33 -49.38 -5.34
C PRO A 227 -2.75 -49.74 -6.71
N ILE A 228 -1.90 -50.77 -6.73
CA ILE A 228 -1.41 -51.36 -7.98
C ILE A 228 -2.68 -51.71 -8.75
N ALA A 229 -2.90 -51.03 -9.87
CA ALA A 229 -3.99 -51.38 -10.76
C ALA A 229 -3.87 -52.87 -11.04
N PRO A 230 -4.94 -53.69 -10.91
CA PRO A 230 -4.86 -55.10 -11.20
C PRO A 230 -4.32 -55.25 -12.62
N GLU A 231 -3.25 -56.04 -12.75
CA GLU A 231 -2.68 -56.41 -14.03
C GLU A 231 -3.82 -57.00 -14.87
N VAL A 232 -4.24 -56.28 -15.88
CA VAL A 232 -5.20 -56.81 -16.88
C VAL A 232 -4.42 -57.86 -17.64
N THR A 233 -4.55 -59.11 -17.19
CA THR A 233 -4.11 -60.27 -17.95
C THR A 233 -4.93 -60.30 -19.25
N MET A 234 -4.34 -59.81 -20.32
CA MET A 234 -4.87 -60.01 -21.66
C MET A 234 -4.89 -61.51 -21.92
N ALA A 235 -6.08 -62.06 -22.07
CA ALA A 235 -6.26 -63.40 -22.55
C ALA A 235 -5.61 -63.55 -23.95
N PRO A 236 -4.94 -64.69 -24.24
CA PRO A 236 -4.30 -64.86 -25.54
C PRO A 236 -5.32 -64.89 -26.64
N ASP A 237 -5.03 -64.15 -27.69
CA ASP A 237 -5.69 -64.11 -28.98
C ASP A 237 -6.03 -65.56 -29.48
N ALA A 238 -7.30 -65.83 -29.63
CA ALA A 238 -7.73 -66.98 -30.43
C ALA A 238 -7.68 -66.60 -31.91
N ALA A 239 -6.78 -67.27 -32.57
CA ALA A 239 -6.44 -67.10 -33.97
C ALA A 239 -7.62 -67.14 -34.93
N ALA A 240 -7.48 -66.27 -35.88
CA ALA A 240 -7.91 -66.37 -37.29
C ALA A 240 -8.72 -67.55 -37.74
N GLU A 241 -9.82 -67.31 -38.39
CA GLU A 241 -10.14 -68.00 -39.65
C GLU A 241 -10.87 -67.06 -40.60
N SER A 242 -10.35 -67.10 -41.80
CA SER A 242 -10.69 -66.41 -43.03
C SER A 242 -12.09 -66.68 -43.54
N SER A 243 -12.66 -65.78 -44.24
CA SER A 243 -13.04 -66.01 -45.67
C SER A 243 -13.69 -64.80 -46.28
N ASP A 244 -13.20 -64.53 -47.44
CA ASP A 244 -13.75 -63.71 -48.50
C ASP A 244 -15.28 -63.75 -48.63
N GLU A 245 -15.87 -62.65 -48.91
CA GLU A 245 -16.70 -62.48 -50.10
C GLU A 245 -16.99 -61.05 -50.49
N PHE A 246 -16.54 -60.72 -51.61
CA PHE A 246 -16.86 -59.65 -52.55
C PHE A 246 -18.38 -59.58 -52.81
N VAL A 247 -18.99 -58.44 -52.78
CA VAL A 247 -19.95 -58.02 -53.83
C VAL A 247 -20.18 -56.48 -53.80
N THR A 248 -19.91 -55.92 -54.91
CA THR A 248 -20.27 -54.63 -55.48
C THR A 248 -21.78 -54.42 -55.58
N SER A 249 -22.23 -53.14 -55.42
CA SER A 249 -23.18 -52.44 -56.33
C SER A 249 -23.61 -51.13 -55.65
N GLN A 250 -23.15 -49.93 -56.11
CA GLN A 250 -23.83 -49.07 -57.06
C GLN A 250 -25.13 -48.43 -56.51
N GLU A 251 -24.98 -47.13 -56.53
CA GLU A 251 -25.96 -46.05 -56.51
C GLU A 251 -27.27 -46.30 -57.29
N PRO A 252 -28.27 -45.46 -57.21
CA PRO A 252 -28.19 -44.01 -57.45
C PRO A 252 -28.60 -43.11 -56.27
#